data_5c5c667aa6031b044d77672f559a8afe
#
_entry.id   5c5c667aa6031b044d77672f559a8afe
#
_cell.length_a   1.000
_cell.length_b   1.000
_cell.length_c   1.000
_cell.angle_alpha   90.00
_cell.angle_beta   90.00
_cell.angle_gamma   90.00
#
_symmetry.space_group_name_H-M   'P 1'
#
loop_
_entity.id
_entity.type
_entity.pdbx_description
1 polymer ?
#
loop_
_entity_poly.entity_id
_entity_poly.type
_entity_poly.pdbx_seq_one_letter_code
_entity_poly.pdbx_strand_id
1 'polypeptide(L)'
;MKKLFTGVLAAFLCVTTLAGCSSNKEADKGKEKVINIAAEKGGNLDTKFDYVWVNNGELYKELVFRHLFKADSTLTKVSPDLAKSYKLSDDGFTLTIEMNDGLKWSDGEPLTADDAKWSMETILKAALANGIYTSAFSNIQGADDWKSGKADSLKGITVDGSTLTIKFDHKVGNIMNVLAQFVILPKHCLEKSDPLQLHNDPYWEKPVTDGMYKIGDFQPGNYIELIRDDNYNGEKPKIDKVIVNIVGDALTAAQSGKSDFMKSNSPGMIEELNKIDGYKSFSVDTLFYRYFIVNYEDANGKKNEKMADPRVREAIMYAINRKELIDKLYPDLGVVSNAGVPEGYNGYDKDLNQYEYNPDKAKKLLKEAGWDFNEPLKIIYYYGDQTSIDFINAVTQYLTEVGMKVDAVKITGDSTTALFSVKNYDIALKGLSAFGFEEYYGEYTSQNANFKNIFGKTGDFDDLYNQLVAETDQAKRAEILKKLQVQEQKDLFKLPMYTLKNKIFVNTNHIVLPDGITFGNPWYSYDKQFEKWDVK
;
A
#
# COMPACT_ATOMS: atom_id res chain seq x y z
N MET A 1 45.89 -49.29 19.07
CA MET A 1 47.21 -48.58 18.98
C MET A 1 46.91 -47.09 19.00
N LYS A 2 47.00 -46.52 20.09
CA LYS A 2 47.80 -45.43 20.69
C LYS A 2 48.53 -44.53 19.69
N LYS A 3 48.25 -43.22 19.75
CA LYS A 3 49.10 -42.06 20.04
C LYS A 3 48.29 -40.79 19.84
N LEU A 4 47.91 -40.14 20.87
CA LEU A 4 48.34 -38.90 21.55
C LEU A 4 49.34 -38.02 20.74
N PHE A 5 48.95 -36.75 20.48
CA PHE A 5 49.94 -35.65 20.58
C PHE A 5 49.22 -34.36 21.11
N THR A 6 49.87 -33.85 22.12
CA THR A 6 49.52 -32.73 22.98
C THR A 6 50.29 -31.46 22.54
N GLY A 7 49.67 -30.27 22.81
CA GLY A 7 50.43 -29.03 23.12
C GLY A 7 50.67 -28.11 21.91
N VAL A 8 50.53 -26.84 22.00
CA VAL A 8 51.13 -25.85 22.92
C VAL A 8 50.38 -24.52 22.84
N LEU A 9 50.07 -23.98 23.99
CA LEU A 9 49.66 -22.63 24.27
C LEU A 9 50.87 -21.68 24.14
N ALA A 10 50.75 -20.55 23.44
CA ALA A 10 51.74 -19.47 23.55
C ALA A 10 51.00 -18.11 23.57
N ALA A 11 50.91 -17.56 24.76
CA ALA A 11 50.59 -16.16 25.02
C ALA A 11 51.80 -15.29 24.65
N PHE A 12 51.60 -14.17 23.98
CA PHE A 12 52.57 -13.09 23.89
C PHE A 12 51.89 -11.79 24.35
N LEU A 13 52.19 -11.43 25.60
CA LEU A 13 52.09 -10.08 26.10
C LEU A 13 53.34 -9.32 25.63
N CYS A 14 53.18 -8.19 24.97
CA CYS A 14 54.22 -7.15 24.91
C CYS A 14 53.60 -5.82 25.30
N VAL A 15 53.95 -5.42 26.51
CA VAL A 15 53.78 -4.04 27.01
C VAL A 15 54.99 -3.23 26.54
N THR A 16 54.74 -2.14 25.83
CA THR A 16 55.72 -1.04 25.73
C THR A 16 54.99 0.29 25.95
N THR A 17 55.22 0.84 27.11
CA THR A 17 54.94 2.24 27.46
C THR A 17 55.91 3.15 26.73
N LEU A 18 55.37 4.12 25.99
CA LEU A 18 56.08 5.36 25.67
C LEU A 18 55.11 6.53 25.81
N ALA A 19 55.37 7.33 26.81
CA ALA A 19 54.70 8.59 27.07
C ALA A 19 55.05 9.60 25.96
N GLY A 20 54.05 10.15 25.33
CA GLY A 20 54.13 11.31 24.45
C GLY A 20 52.89 12.15 24.67
N CYS A 21 53.02 13.21 25.48
CA CYS A 21 52.00 14.24 25.62
C CYS A 21 51.81 14.95 24.29
N SER A 22 50.63 14.73 23.67
CA SER A 22 50.08 15.62 22.67
C SER A 22 48.59 15.74 22.98
N SER A 23 48.19 16.92 23.38
CA SER A 23 46.83 17.30 23.68
C SER A 23 46.03 17.36 22.38
N ASN A 24 45.55 16.24 21.92
CA ASN A 24 44.39 16.18 21.01
C ASN A 24 43.15 16.03 21.88
N LYS A 25 42.28 17.02 21.83
CA LYS A 25 40.89 16.87 22.24
C LYS A 25 40.31 15.75 21.37
N GLU A 26 40.27 14.51 21.86
CA GLU A 26 39.32 13.53 21.39
C GLU A 26 37.93 14.12 21.65
N ALA A 27 37.27 14.54 20.58
CA ALA A 27 35.84 14.76 20.64
C ALA A 27 35.24 13.44 21.14
N ASP A 28 34.55 13.50 22.25
CA ASP A 28 33.71 12.41 22.76
C ASP A 28 32.81 11.98 21.62
N LYS A 29 33.18 10.95 20.86
CA LYS A 29 32.33 10.34 19.88
C LYS A 29 31.26 9.59 20.68
N GLY A 30 30.14 10.27 20.93
CA GLY A 30 28.98 9.65 21.52
C GLY A 30 28.69 8.29 20.85
N LYS A 31 28.11 7.37 21.60
CA LYS A 31 27.74 6.05 21.08
C LYS A 31 26.90 6.22 19.83
N GLU A 32 27.25 5.51 18.73
CA GLU A 32 26.52 5.54 17.48
C GLU A 32 25.00 5.23 17.71
N LYS A 33 24.13 6.10 17.23
CA LYS A 33 22.68 5.98 17.37
C LYS A 33 22.14 5.08 16.26
N VAL A 34 21.69 3.89 16.62
CA VAL A 34 21.24 2.86 15.66
C VAL A 34 19.82 2.42 16.01
N ILE A 35 18.96 2.27 15.01
CA ILE A 35 17.66 1.61 15.16
C ILE A 35 17.59 0.38 14.26
N ASN A 36 16.73 -0.56 14.66
CA ASN A 36 16.48 -1.79 13.94
C ASN A 36 15.05 -1.81 13.38
N ILE A 37 14.89 -2.19 12.11
CA ILE A 37 13.62 -2.45 11.46
C ILE A 37 13.61 -3.91 11.02
N ALA A 38 12.51 -4.62 11.20
CA ALA A 38 12.33 -5.94 10.61
C ALA A 38 11.60 -5.83 9.27
N ALA A 39 12.15 -6.44 8.23
CA ALA A 39 11.49 -6.70 6.95
C ALA A 39 11.35 -8.21 6.79
N GLU A 40 10.13 -8.69 6.54
CA GLU A 40 9.90 -10.12 6.37
C GLU A 40 10.52 -10.62 5.06
N LYS A 41 11.10 -11.83 5.11
CA LYS A 41 11.63 -12.52 3.93
C LYS A 41 10.54 -12.72 2.90
N GLY A 42 10.89 -12.54 1.66
CA GLY A 42 10.01 -12.68 0.51
C GLY A 42 10.23 -11.57 -0.52
N GLY A 43 9.68 -11.74 -1.69
CA GLY A 43 9.87 -10.80 -2.78
C GLY A 43 11.33 -10.70 -3.22
N ASN A 44 11.81 -9.47 -3.37
CA ASN A 44 13.15 -9.21 -3.92
C ASN A 44 14.25 -9.16 -2.86
N LEU A 45 13.94 -8.92 -1.57
CA LEU A 45 14.93 -8.69 -0.52
C LEU A 45 15.91 -9.87 -0.29
N ASP A 46 15.58 -11.06 -0.78
CA ASP A 46 16.51 -12.21 -0.76
C ASP A 46 17.64 -12.07 -1.79
N THR A 47 17.53 -11.18 -2.78
CA THR A 47 18.50 -11.00 -3.86
C THR A 47 18.87 -9.56 -4.15
N LYS A 48 17.93 -8.60 -3.99
CA LYS A 48 18.08 -7.19 -4.34
C LYS A 48 17.12 -6.31 -3.53
N PHE A 49 17.30 -5.00 -3.59
CA PHE A 49 16.37 -4.03 -2.99
C PHE A 49 15.01 -4.07 -3.70
N ASP A 50 13.94 -3.82 -2.96
CA ASP A 50 12.58 -3.83 -3.49
C ASP A 50 12.33 -2.76 -4.54
N TYR A 51 11.65 -3.15 -5.61
CA TYR A 51 11.21 -2.24 -6.65
C TYR A 51 10.13 -1.27 -6.14
N VAL A 52 10.44 0.04 -6.15
CA VAL A 52 9.66 1.05 -5.43
C VAL A 52 8.37 1.48 -6.14
N TRP A 53 8.25 1.31 -7.45
CA TRP A 53 7.03 1.69 -8.19
C TRP A 53 5.84 0.74 -7.99
N VAL A 54 6.03 -0.39 -7.32
CA VAL A 54 4.94 -1.28 -6.92
C VAL A 54 4.44 -0.93 -5.53
N ASN A 55 5.36 -0.79 -4.56
CA ASN A 55 5.08 -0.44 -3.18
C ASN A 55 6.29 0.27 -2.56
N ASN A 56 6.09 1.44 -1.98
CA ASN A 56 7.14 2.24 -1.33
C ASN A 56 6.82 2.66 0.12
N GLY A 57 5.66 2.25 0.67
CA GLY A 57 5.21 2.65 2.01
C GLY A 57 5.97 2.00 3.19
N GLU A 58 7.01 1.19 2.95
CA GLU A 58 7.85 0.65 4.02
C GLU A 58 8.82 1.71 4.54
N LEU A 59 8.96 1.83 5.88
CA LEU A 59 9.80 2.88 6.49
C LEU A 59 11.19 2.94 5.89
N TYR A 60 11.85 1.80 5.67
CA TYR A 60 13.21 1.76 5.12
C TYR A 60 13.30 2.31 3.68
N LYS A 61 12.25 2.18 2.87
CA LYS A 61 12.20 2.75 1.51
C LYS A 61 12.04 4.27 1.56
N GLU A 62 11.19 4.75 2.45
CA GLU A 62 10.96 6.19 2.66
C GLU A 62 12.18 6.93 3.21
N LEU A 63 13.08 6.22 3.89
CA LEU A 63 14.33 6.80 4.38
C LEU A 63 15.38 7.01 3.29
N VAL A 64 15.27 6.25 2.18
CA VAL A 64 16.26 6.29 1.09
C VAL A 64 15.71 6.89 -0.21
N PHE A 65 14.38 6.98 -0.38
CA PHE A 65 13.76 7.63 -1.54
C PHE A 65 12.81 8.74 -1.10
N ARG A 66 12.82 9.83 -1.86
CA ARG A 66 11.95 11.00 -1.67
C ARG A 66 10.91 11.10 -2.77
N HIS A 67 9.99 12.02 -2.58
CA HIS A 67 8.92 12.33 -3.52
C HIS A 67 8.93 13.82 -3.84
N LEU A 68 8.19 14.24 -4.87
CA LEU A 68 8.01 15.67 -5.14
C LEU A 68 7.36 16.39 -3.96
N PHE A 69 6.46 15.71 -3.26
CA PHE A 69 5.71 16.24 -2.12
C PHE A 69 5.68 15.22 -0.98
N LYS A 70 5.48 15.70 0.25
CA LYS A 70 5.17 14.88 1.42
C LYS A 70 3.68 14.99 1.73
N ALA A 71 3.01 13.86 1.92
CA ALA A 71 1.66 13.81 2.46
C ALA A 71 1.68 13.87 3.99
N ASP A 72 0.61 14.35 4.60
CA ASP A 72 0.35 14.17 6.03
C ASP A 72 -0.15 12.72 6.31
N SER A 73 -0.22 12.34 7.58
CA SER A 73 -0.65 10.99 7.98
C SER A 73 -2.08 10.63 7.57
N THR A 74 -2.91 11.62 7.23
CA THR A 74 -4.29 11.44 6.76
C THR A 74 -4.40 11.43 5.23
N LEU A 75 -3.30 11.71 4.51
CA LEU A 75 -3.24 11.84 3.05
C LEU A 75 -4.17 12.94 2.49
N THR A 76 -4.54 13.92 3.32
CA THR A 76 -5.44 15.02 2.92
C THR A 76 -4.69 16.30 2.57
N LYS A 77 -3.47 16.45 3.04
CA LYS A 77 -2.62 17.62 2.79
C LYS A 77 -1.26 17.17 2.28
N VAL A 78 -0.74 17.94 1.36
CA VAL A 78 0.62 17.77 0.85
C VAL A 78 1.44 19.04 1.07
N SER A 79 2.72 18.86 1.34
CA SER A 79 3.73 19.92 1.43
C SER A 79 4.86 19.64 0.45
N PRO A 80 5.57 20.66 -0.05
CA PRO A 80 6.76 20.47 -0.87
C PRO A 80 7.85 19.64 -0.18
N ASP A 81 8.56 18.79 -0.98
CA ASP A 81 9.76 18.05 -0.54
C ASP A 81 10.90 18.22 -1.57
N LEU A 82 10.97 17.41 -2.66
CA LEU A 82 11.88 17.70 -3.78
C LEU A 82 11.44 18.96 -4.52
N ALA A 83 10.14 19.20 -4.60
CA ALA A 83 9.60 20.46 -5.08
C ALA A 83 9.85 21.59 -4.05
N LYS A 84 10.10 22.80 -4.57
CA LYS A 84 10.15 24.06 -3.81
C LYS A 84 8.77 24.70 -3.71
N SER A 85 8.03 24.64 -4.81
CA SER A 85 6.68 25.19 -4.91
C SER A 85 5.91 24.52 -6.05
N TYR A 86 4.61 24.73 -6.07
CA TYR A 86 3.76 24.26 -7.17
C TYR A 86 2.58 25.20 -7.40
N LYS A 87 2.01 25.11 -8.61
CA LYS A 87 0.77 25.80 -8.97
C LYS A 87 -0.05 24.89 -9.89
N LEU A 88 -1.24 24.52 -9.43
CA LEU A 88 -2.27 23.95 -10.30
C LEU A 88 -3.09 25.11 -10.89
N SER A 89 -3.31 25.10 -12.21
CA SER A 89 -4.14 26.10 -12.87
C SER A 89 -5.59 26.01 -12.39
N ASP A 90 -6.33 27.12 -12.46
CA ASP A 90 -7.73 27.21 -11.96
C ASP A 90 -8.65 26.24 -12.72
N ASP A 91 -8.33 25.93 -13.97
CA ASP A 91 -9.05 24.95 -14.78
C ASP A 91 -8.66 23.50 -14.47
N GLY A 92 -7.61 23.27 -13.67
CA GLY A 92 -7.14 21.96 -13.24
C GLY A 92 -6.39 21.15 -14.32
N PHE A 93 -6.03 21.75 -15.47
CA PHE A 93 -5.38 21.05 -16.59
C PHE A 93 -3.87 21.25 -16.68
N THR A 94 -3.30 22.16 -15.90
CA THR A 94 -1.85 22.41 -15.92
C THR A 94 -1.30 22.47 -14.50
N LEU A 95 -0.34 21.61 -14.20
CA LEU A 95 0.42 21.62 -12.95
C LEU A 95 1.85 22.07 -13.25
N THR A 96 2.28 23.17 -12.63
CA THR A 96 3.65 23.68 -12.70
C THR A 96 4.32 23.43 -11.36
N ILE A 97 5.49 22.82 -11.36
CA ILE A 97 6.29 22.45 -10.18
C ILE A 97 7.67 23.08 -10.35
N GLU A 98 8.11 23.83 -9.35
CA GLU A 98 9.47 24.33 -9.21
C GLU A 98 10.25 23.38 -8.33
N MET A 99 11.37 22.82 -8.80
CA MET A 99 12.25 21.97 -8.02
C MET A 99 13.17 22.79 -7.12
N ASN A 100 13.58 22.25 -5.97
CA ASN A 100 14.60 22.88 -5.13
C ASN A 100 15.95 22.93 -5.86
N ASP A 101 16.75 23.94 -5.53
CA ASP A 101 18.13 24.05 -6.00
C ASP A 101 19.06 23.09 -5.27
N GLY A 102 20.11 22.63 -5.95
CA GLY A 102 21.21 21.86 -5.35
C GLY A 102 20.82 20.45 -4.89
N LEU A 103 19.72 19.89 -5.37
CA LEU A 103 19.35 18.51 -5.11
C LEU A 103 20.40 17.57 -5.72
N LYS A 104 20.70 16.49 -5.00
CA LYS A 104 21.68 15.48 -5.41
C LYS A 104 21.21 14.08 -5.11
N TRP A 105 21.63 13.17 -5.94
CA TRP A 105 21.62 11.74 -5.69
C TRP A 105 22.73 11.35 -4.71
N SER A 106 22.62 10.16 -4.14
CA SER A 106 23.59 9.64 -3.14
C SER A 106 24.99 9.39 -3.71
N ASP A 107 25.14 9.30 -5.02
CA ASP A 107 26.44 9.25 -5.72
C ASP A 107 27.04 10.64 -6.03
N GLY A 108 26.27 11.71 -5.74
CA GLY A 108 26.70 13.10 -5.90
C GLY A 108 26.23 13.76 -7.21
N GLU A 109 25.68 12.99 -8.14
CA GLU A 109 25.09 13.54 -9.38
C GLU A 109 23.89 14.44 -9.08
N PRO A 110 23.63 15.48 -9.90
CA PRO A 110 22.46 16.34 -9.73
C PRO A 110 21.15 15.59 -9.90
N LEU A 111 20.17 15.82 -8.99
CA LEU A 111 18.78 15.44 -9.18
C LEU A 111 18.03 16.64 -9.76
N THR A 112 17.36 16.43 -10.88
CA THR A 112 16.77 17.51 -11.68
C THR A 112 15.32 17.24 -12.09
N ALA A 113 14.64 18.24 -12.67
CA ALA A 113 13.32 18.09 -13.24
C ALA A 113 13.28 17.07 -14.42
N ASP A 114 14.44 16.84 -15.09
CA ASP A 114 14.54 15.82 -16.14
C ASP A 114 14.44 14.40 -15.59
N ASP A 115 14.92 14.13 -14.34
CA ASP A 115 14.74 12.84 -13.70
C ASP A 115 13.25 12.59 -13.41
N ALA A 116 12.52 13.62 -12.95
CA ALA A 116 11.09 13.54 -12.71
C ALA A 116 10.30 13.28 -14.01
N LYS A 117 10.62 14.02 -15.08
CA LYS A 117 10.02 13.80 -16.40
C LYS A 117 10.28 12.38 -16.89
N TRP A 118 11.54 11.96 -16.91
CA TRP A 118 11.94 10.64 -17.37
C TRP A 118 11.25 9.53 -16.58
N SER A 119 11.12 9.68 -15.27
CA SER A 119 10.44 8.69 -14.40
C SER A 119 8.95 8.57 -14.74
N MET A 120 8.25 9.69 -14.96
CA MET A 120 6.84 9.69 -15.37
C MET A 120 6.63 9.12 -16.78
N GLU A 121 7.56 9.34 -17.69
CA GLU A 121 7.55 8.74 -19.02
C GLU A 121 7.77 7.23 -18.95
N THR A 122 8.75 6.80 -18.18
CA THR A 122 9.19 5.41 -18.10
C THR A 122 8.16 4.51 -17.42
N ILE A 123 7.50 4.98 -16.34
CA ILE A 123 6.51 4.17 -15.61
C ILE A 123 5.30 3.82 -16.48
N LEU A 124 4.93 4.67 -17.45
CA LEU A 124 3.84 4.40 -18.39
C LEU A 124 4.14 3.21 -19.33
N LYS A 125 5.41 2.83 -19.47
CA LYS A 125 5.87 1.67 -20.27
C LYS A 125 6.36 0.51 -19.40
N ALA A 126 6.45 0.69 -18.08
CA ALA A 126 6.95 -0.34 -17.17
C ALA A 126 5.99 -1.54 -17.11
N ALA A 127 6.54 -2.76 -17.10
CA ALA A 127 5.74 -3.97 -16.98
C ALA A 127 5.07 -4.12 -15.62
N LEU A 128 5.71 -3.59 -14.57
CA LEU A 128 5.20 -3.58 -13.21
C LEU A 128 5.16 -2.15 -12.67
N ALA A 129 3.99 -1.70 -12.28
CA ALA A 129 3.78 -0.42 -11.61
C ALA A 129 2.45 -0.44 -10.84
N ASN A 130 2.37 0.34 -9.77
CA ASN A 130 1.11 0.55 -9.08
C ASN A 130 0.12 1.27 -10.01
N GLY A 131 -1.11 0.76 -10.09
CA GLY A 131 -2.18 1.34 -10.89
C GLY A 131 -2.52 2.80 -10.58
N ILE A 132 -2.24 3.26 -9.37
CA ILE A 132 -2.39 4.67 -8.97
C ILE A 132 -1.59 5.59 -9.89
N TYR A 133 -0.32 5.26 -10.14
CA TYR A 133 0.56 6.09 -10.98
C TYR A 133 0.16 6.01 -12.44
N THR A 134 -0.02 4.80 -12.97
CA THR A 134 -0.33 4.61 -14.39
C THR A 134 -1.69 5.17 -14.76
N SER A 135 -2.70 5.09 -13.88
CA SER A 135 -4.01 5.71 -14.08
C SER A 135 -3.91 7.24 -14.10
N ALA A 136 -3.19 7.85 -13.15
CA ALA A 136 -3.03 9.29 -13.11
C ALA A 136 -2.26 9.82 -14.32
N PHE A 137 -1.09 9.22 -14.63
CA PHE A 137 -0.20 9.70 -15.69
C PHE A 137 -0.71 9.37 -17.11
N SER A 138 -1.62 8.41 -17.27
CA SER A 138 -2.31 8.18 -18.54
C SER A 138 -3.20 9.36 -18.97
N ASN A 139 -3.51 10.28 -18.06
CA ASN A 139 -4.25 11.51 -18.38
C ASN A 139 -3.33 12.66 -18.83
N ILE A 140 -2.01 12.48 -18.87
CA ILE A 140 -1.07 13.47 -19.36
C ILE A 140 -1.17 13.54 -20.88
N GLN A 141 -1.12 14.74 -21.45
CA GLN A 141 -1.24 14.97 -22.91
C GLN A 141 -0.24 14.14 -23.70
N GLY A 142 -0.76 13.34 -24.63
CA GLY A 142 0.05 12.49 -25.49
C GLY A 142 0.47 11.15 -24.87
N ALA A 143 -0.09 10.76 -23.73
CA ALA A 143 0.25 9.50 -23.04
C ALA A 143 0.02 8.27 -23.92
N ASP A 144 -1.08 8.20 -24.68
CA ASP A 144 -1.39 7.06 -25.56
C ASP A 144 -0.40 6.93 -26.73
N ASP A 145 0.01 8.05 -27.33
CA ASP A 145 1.00 8.04 -28.39
C ASP A 145 2.38 7.62 -27.87
N TRP A 146 2.75 8.08 -26.67
CA TRP A 146 3.97 7.65 -26.00
C TRP A 146 3.96 6.15 -25.64
N LYS A 147 2.89 5.66 -25.05
CA LYS A 147 2.73 4.24 -24.68
C LYS A 147 2.75 3.32 -25.89
N SER A 148 2.15 3.73 -26.99
CA SER A 148 2.11 2.97 -28.25
C SER A 148 3.35 3.09 -29.12
N GLY A 149 4.35 3.89 -28.70
CA GLY A 149 5.59 4.12 -29.46
C GLY A 149 5.43 5.00 -30.70
N LYS A 150 4.32 5.75 -30.81
CA LYS A 150 4.09 6.73 -31.90
C LYS A 150 4.77 8.07 -31.67
N ALA A 151 5.17 8.34 -30.43
CA ALA A 151 5.89 9.55 -30.04
C ALA A 151 7.21 9.19 -29.34
N ASP A 152 8.24 10.05 -29.50
CA ASP A 152 9.56 9.88 -28.88
C ASP A 152 9.64 10.45 -27.46
N SER A 153 8.61 11.17 -26.99
CA SER A 153 8.50 11.73 -25.65
C SER A 153 7.04 12.02 -25.30
N LEU A 154 6.77 12.17 -23.98
CA LEU A 154 5.46 12.52 -23.46
C LEU A 154 5.21 14.02 -23.65
N LYS A 155 4.38 14.37 -24.65
CA LYS A 155 4.14 15.76 -25.11
C LYS A 155 3.68 16.69 -23.98
N GLY A 156 2.89 16.17 -23.02
CA GLY A 156 2.33 16.96 -21.93
C GLY A 156 3.33 17.31 -20.83
N ILE A 157 4.57 16.81 -20.85
CA ILE A 157 5.60 17.15 -19.86
C ILE A 157 6.72 17.96 -20.50
N THR A 158 6.93 19.19 -19.99
CA THR A 158 8.04 20.04 -20.39
C THR A 158 8.90 20.43 -19.20
N VAL A 159 10.20 20.55 -19.42
CA VAL A 159 11.19 21.00 -18.43
C VAL A 159 11.83 22.28 -18.96
N ASP A 160 11.92 23.31 -18.12
CA ASP A 160 12.65 24.56 -18.36
C ASP A 160 13.44 24.90 -17.09
N GLY A 161 14.74 24.61 -17.10
CA GLY A 161 15.61 24.70 -15.92
C GLY A 161 15.10 23.81 -14.79
N SER A 162 14.76 24.40 -13.63
CA SER A 162 14.19 23.70 -12.47
C SER A 162 12.67 23.52 -12.53
N THR A 163 12.02 24.06 -13.57
CA THR A 163 10.57 24.05 -13.70
C THR A 163 10.07 22.86 -14.50
N LEU A 164 9.24 22.03 -13.89
CA LEU A 164 8.49 20.94 -14.51
C LEU A 164 7.05 21.40 -14.75
N THR A 165 6.58 21.36 -15.99
CA THR A 165 5.17 21.65 -16.33
C THR A 165 4.51 20.40 -16.88
N ILE A 166 3.37 20.01 -16.26
CA ILE A 166 2.56 18.85 -16.65
C ILE A 166 1.20 19.33 -17.14
N LYS A 167 0.83 18.95 -18.38
CA LYS A 167 -0.48 19.25 -18.98
C LYS A 167 -1.29 17.97 -19.13
N PHE A 168 -2.54 18.04 -18.75
CA PHE A 168 -3.48 16.92 -18.74
C PHE A 168 -4.53 17.06 -19.84
N ASP A 169 -4.97 15.94 -20.42
CA ASP A 169 -6.14 15.85 -21.30
C ASP A 169 -7.41 15.70 -20.47
N HIS A 170 -7.32 15.07 -19.29
CA HIS A 170 -8.39 14.93 -18.31
C HIS A 170 -7.88 15.34 -16.93
N LYS A 171 -8.76 15.97 -16.12
CA LYS A 171 -8.40 16.37 -14.74
C LYS A 171 -8.06 15.15 -13.89
N VAL A 172 -7.10 15.30 -13.01
CA VAL A 172 -6.68 14.28 -12.05
C VAL A 172 -6.80 14.89 -10.65
N GLY A 173 -7.95 14.73 -10.01
CA GLY A 173 -8.29 15.39 -8.73
C GLY A 173 -7.36 15.05 -7.56
N ASN A 174 -6.74 13.87 -7.60
CA ASN A 174 -5.80 13.39 -6.58
C ASN A 174 -4.32 13.51 -6.99
N ILE A 175 -4.00 14.26 -8.07
CA ILE A 175 -2.62 14.31 -8.61
C ILE A 175 -1.57 14.65 -7.56
N MET A 176 -1.88 15.53 -6.63
CA MET A 176 -0.93 15.95 -5.59
C MET A 176 -0.58 14.77 -4.66
N ASN A 177 -1.58 13.97 -4.29
CA ASN A 177 -1.37 12.77 -3.48
C ASN A 177 -0.61 11.69 -4.25
N VAL A 178 -0.89 11.54 -5.55
CA VAL A 178 -0.12 10.64 -6.44
C VAL A 178 1.35 11.02 -6.44
N LEU A 179 1.66 12.31 -6.61
CA LEU A 179 3.04 12.82 -6.64
C LEU A 179 3.73 12.80 -5.25
N ALA A 180 2.96 12.72 -4.17
CA ALA A 180 3.49 12.47 -2.83
C ALA A 180 3.77 10.98 -2.55
N GLN A 181 3.43 10.09 -3.48
CA GLN A 181 3.70 8.65 -3.42
C GLN A 181 4.68 8.19 -4.50
N PHE A 182 4.83 8.96 -5.58
CA PHE A 182 5.62 8.60 -6.73
C PHE A 182 7.11 8.86 -6.50
N VAL A 183 7.91 7.80 -6.49
CA VAL A 183 9.37 7.89 -6.38
C VAL A 183 9.98 8.27 -7.73
N ILE A 184 10.79 9.32 -7.75
CA ILE A 184 11.64 9.67 -8.89
C ILE A 184 12.85 8.74 -8.89
N LEU A 185 13.26 8.24 -10.05
CA LEU A 185 14.43 7.40 -10.24
C LEU A 185 15.53 8.12 -10.99
N PRO A 186 16.82 7.78 -10.73
CA PRO A 186 17.97 8.44 -11.37
C PRO A 186 18.08 8.07 -12.85
N LYS A 187 17.75 9.01 -13.73
CA LYS A 187 17.82 8.85 -15.16
C LYS A 187 19.22 8.40 -15.60
N HIS A 188 20.28 9.02 -15.07
CA HIS A 188 21.66 8.72 -15.44
C HIS A 188 22.07 7.26 -15.18
N CYS A 189 21.41 6.57 -14.22
CA CYS A 189 21.63 5.15 -13.96
C CYS A 189 20.80 4.24 -14.86
N LEU A 190 19.58 4.67 -15.23
CA LEU A 190 18.53 3.78 -15.74
C LEU A 190 18.03 4.13 -17.16
N GLU A 191 18.50 5.21 -17.80
CA GLU A 191 18.00 5.63 -19.12
C GLU A 191 18.21 4.60 -20.25
N LYS A 192 19.14 3.68 -20.07
CA LYS A 192 19.44 2.60 -21.04
C LYS A 192 18.71 1.30 -20.72
N SER A 193 18.03 1.23 -19.59
CA SER A 193 17.29 0.04 -19.16
C SER A 193 16.00 -0.10 -19.95
N ASP A 194 15.62 -1.33 -20.30
CA ASP A 194 14.31 -1.62 -20.88
C ASP A 194 13.22 -1.40 -19.83
N PRO A 195 12.24 -0.49 -20.05
CA PRO A 195 11.15 -0.27 -19.12
C PRO A 195 10.37 -1.54 -18.75
N LEU A 196 10.26 -2.51 -19.68
CA LEU A 196 9.61 -3.78 -19.42
C LEU A 196 10.39 -4.68 -18.45
N GLN A 197 11.69 -4.46 -18.30
CA GLN A 197 12.58 -5.20 -17.40
C GLN A 197 13.09 -4.37 -16.22
N LEU A 198 12.65 -3.12 -16.08
CA LEU A 198 13.18 -2.19 -15.07
C LEU A 198 13.11 -2.75 -13.63
N HIS A 199 12.06 -3.52 -13.30
CA HIS A 199 11.92 -4.20 -12.01
C HIS A 199 12.98 -5.30 -11.78
N ASN A 200 13.65 -5.77 -12.84
CA ASN A 200 14.71 -6.78 -12.80
C ASN A 200 16.12 -6.18 -13.00
N ASP A 201 16.22 -4.86 -13.20
CA ASP A 201 17.49 -4.21 -13.45
C ASP A 201 18.50 -4.43 -12.32
N PRO A 202 19.80 -4.69 -12.61
CA PRO A 202 20.87 -4.79 -11.62
C PRO A 202 21.03 -3.57 -10.72
N TYR A 203 20.53 -2.40 -11.11
CA TYR A 203 20.46 -1.22 -10.28
C TYR A 203 19.90 -1.51 -8.88
N TRP A 204 18.93 -2.41 -8.76
CA TRP A 204 18.29 -2.76 -7.50
C TRP A 204 19.18 -3.59 -6.56
N GLU A 205 20.33 -4.06 -7.01
CA GLU A 205 21.32 -4.71 -6.11
C GLU A 205 21.95 -3.69 -5.17
N LYS A 206 22.16 -2.45 -5.64
CA LYS A 206 22.62 -1.31 -4.84
C LYS A 206 22.14 0.01 -5.44
N PRO A 207 20.88 0.38 -5.20
CA PRO A 207 20.31 1.57 -5.83
C PRO A 207 20.97 2.86 -5.36
N VAL A 208 21.12 3.79 -6.29
CA VAL A 208 21.43 5.20 -6.05
C VAL A 208 20.13 5.87 -5.58
N THR A 209 20.18 6.58 -4.46
CA THR A 209 19.01 7.08 -3.74
C THR A 209 19.10 8.59 -3.50
N ASP A 210 18.06 9.21 -2.97
CA ASP A 210 17.99 10.67 -2.75
C ASP A 210 17.45 11.04 -1.36
N GLY A 211 17.25 10.04 -0.49
CA GLY A 211 16.71 10.20 0.85
C GLY A 211 17.71 10.71 1.90
N MET A 212 17.24 10.80 3.14
CA MET A 212 18.10 11.20 4.28
C MET A 212 19.17 10.14 4.63
N TYR A 213 18.96 8.92 4.15
CA TYR A 213 19.92 7.82 4.22
C TYR A 213 20.21 7.30 2.82
N LYS A 214 21.38 6.69 2.65
CA LYS A 214 21.78 5.89 1.50
C LYS A 214 22.09 4.46 1.92
N ILE A 215 22.13 3.57 0.96
CA ILE A 215 22.47 2.17 1.23
C ILE A 215 23.97 2.04 1.45
N GLY A 216 24.35 1.61 2.66
CA GLY A 216 25.70 1.25 3.05
C GLY A 216 26.05 -0.17 2.62
N ASP A 217 26.01 -1.11 3.57
CA ASP A 217 26.16 -2.54 3.28
C ASP A 217 24.80 -3.20 3.02
N PHE A 218 24.75 -4.06 2.03
CA PHE A 218 23.56 -4.85 1.73
C PHE A 218 23.94 -6.33 1.58
N GLN A 219 23.43 -7.14 2.50
CA GLN A 219 23.57 -8.59 2.50
C GLN A 219 22.22 -9.22 2.15
N PRO A 220 21.97 -9.58 0.89
CA PRO A 220 20.70 -10.14 0.45
C PRO A 220 20.21 -11.28 1.33
N GLY A 221 18.93 -11.27 1.69
CA GLY A 221 18.32 -12.26 2.58
C GLY A 221 18.74 -12.17 4.05
N ASN A 222 19.56 -11.21 4.44
CA ASN A 222 20.08 -11.05 5.80
C ASN A 222 19.79 -9.64 6.37
N TYR A 223 20.40 -8.57 5.82
CA TYR A 223 20.15 -7.20 6.27
C TYR A 223 20.51 -6.16 5.21
N ILE A 224 20.00 -4.94 5.42
CA ILE A 224 20.39 -3.73 4.72
C ILE A 224 20.84 -2.72 5.76
N GLU A 225 22.03 -2.15 5.61
CA GLU A 225 22.51 -1.04 6.39
C GLU A 225 22.17 0.27 5.66
N LEU A 226 21.48 1.18 6.35
CA LEU A 226 21.21 2.52 5.88
C LEU A 226 22.05 3.49 6.70
N ILE A 227 22.91 4.25 6.03
CA ILE A 227 23.80 5.25 6.64
C ILE A 227 23.38 6.65 6.20
N ARG A 228 23.54 7.66 7.06
CA ARG A 228 23.19 9.05 6.69
C ARG A 228 23.84 9.43 5.37
N ASP A 229 23.09 10.13 4.53
CA ASP A 229 23.60 10.66 3.26
C ASP A 229 24.08 12.11 3.45
N ASP A 230 25.35 12.37 3.15
CA ASP A 230 25.92 13.73 3.21
C ASP A 230 25.38 14.63 2.09
N ASN A 231 24.91 14.05 0.98
CA ASN A 231 24.31 14.77 -0.14
C ASN A 231 22.87 15.21 0.12
N TYR A 232 22.21 14.66 1.17
CA TYR A 232 20.85 15.05 1.53
C TYR A 232 20.79 16.52 1.96
N ASN A 233 19.93 17.30 1.29
CA ASN A 233 19.83 18.76 1.49
C ASN A 233 18.79 19.18 2.55
N GLY A 234 18.08 18.23 3.17
CA GLY A 234 17.11 18.49 4.24
C GLY A 234 17.69 18.52 5.65
N GLU A 235 16.82 18.57 6.65
CA GLU A 235 17.23 18.46 8.06
C GLU A 235 17.89 17.09 8.32
N LYS A 236 19.10 17.11 8.84
CA LYS A 236 19.88 15.88 9.09
C LYS A 236 19.23 15.07 10.21
N PRO A 237 19.00 13.76 10.01
CA PRO A 237 18.44 12.91 11.05
C PRO A 237 19.39 12.75 12.22
N LYS A 238 18.87 12.61 13.44
CA LYS A 238 19.67 12.39 14.66
C LYS A 238 20.21 10.97 14.77
N ILE A 239 19.52 10.01 14.17
CA ILE A 239 19.92 8.59 14.13
C ILE A 239 21.04 8.43 13.12
N ASP A 240 22.14 7.79 13.52
CA ASP A 240 23.33 7.63 12.66
C ASP A 240 23.12 6.55 11.61
N LYS A 241 22.42 5.47 11.99
CA LYS A 241 22.28 4.26 11.18
C LYS A 241 20.93 3.57 11.41
N VAL A 242 20.39 3.00 10.36
CA VAL A 242 19.23 2.12 10.42
C VAL A 242 19.62 0.75 9.87
N ILE A 243 19.40 -0.31 10.66
CA ILE A 243 19.61 -1.69 10.22
C ILE A 243 18.24 -2.30 9.90
N VAL A 244 18.05 -2.65 8.64
CA VAL A 244 16.86 -3.38 8.18
C VAL A 244 17.20 -4.87 8.21
N ASN A 245 16.75 -5.57 9.23
CA ASN A 245 16.94 -7.02 9.36
C ASN A 245 15.92 -7.76 8.49
N ILE A 246 16.40 -8.61 7.59
CA ILE A 246 15.54 -9.45 6.73
C ILE A 246 15.25 -10.74 7.49
N VAL A 247 14.02 -10.91 7.97
CA VAL A 247 13.66 -11.93 8.95
C VAL A 247 12.59 -12.87 8.42
N GLY A 248 12.59 -14.11 8.93
CA GLY A 248 11.53 -15.07 8.60
C GLY A 248 10.23 -14.85 9.37
N ASP A 249 10.31 -14.15 10.51
CA ASP A 249 9.17 -13.86 11.38
C ASP A 249 9.44 -12.56 12.17
N ALA A 250 8.56 -11.59 11.98
CA ALA A 250 8.72 -10.26 12.59
C ALA A 250 8.49 -10.25 14.10
N LEU A 251 7.62 -11.13 14.63
CA LEU A 251 7.40 -11.25 16.08
C LEU A 251 8.66 -11.75 16.78
N THR A 252 9.30 -12.79 16.23
CA THR A 252 10.59 -13.29 16.73
C THR A 252 11.68 -12.20 16.69
N ALA A 253 11.69 -11.39 15.65
CA ALA A 253 12.60 -10.25 15.55
C ALA A 253 12.36 -9.23 16.65
N ALA A 254 11.11 -8.87 16.96
CA ALA A 254 10.75 -7.99 18.06
C ALA A 254 11.20 -8.57 19.41
N GLN A 255 10.86 -9.83 19.69
CA GLN A 255 11.24 -10.52 20.93
C GLN A 255 12.75 -10.61 21.15
N SER A 256 13.53 -10.67 20.07
CA SER A 256 15.00 -10.72 20.11
C SER A 256 15.69 -9.36 20.03
N GLY A 257 14.94 -8.24 20.04
CA GLY A 257 15.47 -6.89 19.94
C GLY A 257 16.01 -6.51 18.55
N LYS A 258 15.63 -7.27 17.51
CA LYS A 258 16.01 -7.00 16.11
C LYS A 258 14.97 -6.18 15.34
N SER A 259 14.00 -5.61 16.04
CA SER A 259 13.02 -4.70 15.47
C SER A 259 12.64 -3.66 16.50
N ASP A 260 12.75 -2.40 16.18
CA ASP A 260 12.28 -1.27 16.99
C ASP A 260 11.00 -0.64 16.43
N PHE A 261 10.70 -0.96 15.18
CA PHE A 261 9.52 -0.46 14.46
C PHE A 261 8.93 -1.57 13.58
N MET A 262 7.63 -1.76 13.67
CA MET A 262 6.91 -2.73 12.84
C MET A 262 5.42 -2.40 12.75
N LYS A 263 4.72 -3.09 11.87
CA LYS A 263 3.27 -2.97 11.65
C LYS A 263 2.62 -4.35 11.65
N SER A 264 1.36 -4.42 12.07
CA SER A 264 0.57 -5.65 11.94
C SER A 264 -0.93 -5.35 11.90
N ASN A 265 -1.68 -6.17 11.16
CA ASN A 265 -3.14 -6.29 11.22
C ASN A 265 -3.58 -7.71 11.57
N SER A 266 -2.65 -8.54 12.03
CA SER A 266 -2.92 -9.89 12.51
C SER A 266 -3.26 -9.86 14.00
N PRO A 267 -4.48 -10.27 14.43
CA PRO A 267 -4.86 -10.25 15.83
C PRO A 267 -3.91 -11.03 16.75
N GLY A 268 -3.50 -12.23 16.34
CA GLY A 268 -2.58 -13.05 17.12
C GLY A 268 -1.20 -12.41 17.28
N MET A 269 -0.65 -11.82 16.22
CA MET A 269 0.63 -11.10 16.29
C MET A 269 0.53 -9.87 17.18
N ILE A 270 -0.56 -9.10 17.09
CA ILE A 270 -0.81 -7.92 17.90
C ILE A 270 -0.92 -8.30 19.39
N GLU A 271 -1.60 -9.38 19.71
CA GLU A 271 -1.69 -9.89 21.09
C GLU A 271 -0.31 -10.19 21.67
N GLU A 272 0.55 -10.88 20.92
CA GLU A 272 1.90 -11.22 21.36
C GLU A 272 2.81 -9.99 21.45
N LEU A 273 2.73 -9.06 20.50
CA LEU A 273 3.51 -7.82 20.54
C LEU A 273 3.14 -6.92 21.73
N ASN A 274 1.87 -6.88 22.11
CA ASN A 274 1.41 -6.12 23.30
C ASN A 274 1.96 -6.69 24.62
N LYS A 275 2.47 -7.92 24.65
CA LYS A 275 3.10 -8.54 25.82
C LYS A 275 4.59 -8.20 25.96
N ILE A 276 5.21 -7.65 24.92
CA ILE A 276 6.63 -7.29 24.91
C ILE A 276 6.79 -5.93 25.59
N ASP A 277 7.61 -5.89 26.65
CA ASP A 277 7.89 -4.64 27.35
C ASP A 277 8.52 -3.59 26.43
N GLY A 278 8.07 -2.34 26.58
CA GLY A 278 8.56 -1.21 25.81
C GLY A 278 7.92 -0.97 24.46
N TYR A 279 7.16 -1.92 23.91
CA TYR A 279 6.42 -1.67 22.67
C TYR A 279 5.13 -0.89 22.94
N LYS A 280 5.00 0.25 22.26
CA LYS A 280 3.79 1.06 22.22
C LYS A 280 3.10 0.88 20.88
N SER A 281 1.80 0.60 20.90
CA SER A 281 1.01 0.46 19.69
C SER A 281 0.21 1.71 19.37
N PHE A 282 0.08 2.01 18.06
CA PHE A 282 -0.72 3.09 17.51
C PHE A 282 -1.71 2.47 16.51
N SER A 283 -3.01 2.67 16.75
CA SER A 283 -4.04 2.21 15.83
C SER A 283 -4.20 3.21 14.69
N VAL A 284 -4.20 2.72 13.45
CA VAL A 284 -4.35 3.54 12.26
C VAL A 284 -5.46 3.00 11.36
N ASP A 285 -6.29 3.90 10.83
CA ASP A 285 -7.30 3.54 9.86
C ASP A 285 -6.64 3.28 8.50
N THR A 286 -7.18 2.29 7.79
CA THR A 286 -6.73 1.94 6.44
C THR A 286 -7.93 1.73 5.53
N LEU A 287 -7.73 1.89 4.23
CA LEU A 287 -8.71 1.49 3.22
C LEU A 287 -8.37 0.08 2.72
N PHE A 288 -8.34 -0.87 3.66
CA PHE A 288 -8.08 -2.27 3.39
C PHE A 288 -9.39 -3.04 3.43
N TYR A 289 -10.05 -3.11 2.28
CA TYR A 289 -11.38 -3.67 2.13
C TYR A 289 -11.37 -5.18 2.04
N ARG A 290 -12.43 -5.79 2.59
CA ARG A 290 -12.87 -7.15 2.31
C ARG A 290 -14.33 -7.12 1.87
N TYR A 291 -14.60 -7.74 0.75
CA TYR A 291 -15.93 -7.82 0.15
C TYR A 291 -16.06 -9.08 -0.70
N PHE A 292 -17.28 -9.52 -0.94
CA PHE A 292 -17.50 -10.49 -1.98
C PHE A 292 -17.81 -9.78 -3.29
N ILE A 293 -17.14 -10.17 -4.37
CA ILE A 293 -17.56 -9.84 -5.73
C ILE A 293 -18.64 -10.81 -6.15
N VAL A 294 -19.66 -10.30 -6.84
CA VAL A 294 -20.77 -11.09 -7.38
C VAL A 294 -20.52 -11.37 -8.85
N ASN A 295 -20.55 -12.63 -9.23
CA ASN A 295 -20.36 -13.05 -10.61
C ASN A 295 -21.70 -13.11 -11.35
N TYR A 296 -21.89 -12.24 -12.35
CA TYR A 296 -23.11 -12.16 -13.16
C TYR A 296 -23.06 -12.97 -14.44
N GLU A 297 -21.85 -13.35 -14.88
CA GLU A 297 -21.66 -14.11 -16.10
C GLU A 297 -20.55 -15.14 -15.95
N ASP A 298 -20.76 -16.34 -16.45
CA ASP A 298 -19.70 -17.36 -16.52
C ASP A 298 -18.66 -17.03 -17.62
N ALA A 299 -17.67 -17.89 -17.80
CA ALA A 299 -16.61 -17.70 -18.78
C ALA A 299 -17.11 -17.66 -20.25
N ASN A 300 -18.30 -18.17 -20.52
CA ASN A 300 -18.92 -18.19 -21.85
C ASN A 300 -19.92 -17.04 -22.06
N GLY A 301 -20.02 -16.10 -21.11
CA GLY A 301 -20.97 -14.99 -21.17
C GLY A 301 -22.40 -15.39 -20.82
N LYS A 302 -22.62 -16.60 -20.28
CA LYS A 302 -23.94 -17.02 -19.81
C LYS A 302 -24.24 -16.35 -18.47
N LYS A 303 -25.41 -15.73 -18.38
CA LYS A 303 -25.86 -15.10 -17.14
C LYS A 303 -25.93 -16.09 -15.98
N ASN A 304 -25.51 -15.62 -14.82
CA ASN A 304 -25.73 -16.29 -13.55
C ASN A 304 -27.09 -15.87 -12.99
N GLU A 305 -28.13 -16.63 -13.35
CA GLU A 305 -29.49 -16.31 -12.96
C GLU A 305 -29.70 -16.32 -11.44
N LYS A 306 -28.91 -17.08 -10.69
CA LYS A 306 -28.95 -17.10 -9.21
C LYS A 306 -28.61 -15.73 -8.62
N MET A 307 -27.64 -15.03 -9.21
CA MET A 307 -27.17 -13.74 -8.72
C MET A 307 -27.84 -12.54 -9.42
N ALA A 308 -28.65 -12.78 -10.45
CA ALA A 308 -29.31 -11.72 -11.20
C ALA A 308 -30.35 -10.95 -10.35
N ASP A 309 -31.08 -11.64 -9.48
CA ASP A 309 -32.08 -11.01 -8.62
C ASP A 309 -31.43 -10.27 -7.43
N PRO A 310 -31.66 -8.94 -7.30
CA PRO A 310 -31.08 -8.17 -6.19
C PRO A 310 -31.50 -8.65 -4.81
N ARG A 311 -32.71 -9.26 -4.69
CA ARG A 311 -33.21 -9.79 -3.42
C ARG A 311 -32.35 -10.93 -2.87
N VAL A 312 -31.72 -11.73 -3.76
CA VAL A 312 -30.77 -12.78 -3.34
C VAL A 312 -29.52 -12.16 -2.73
N ARG A 313 -28.99 -11.10 -3.35
CA ARG A 313 -27.80 -10.39 -2.86
C ARG A 313 -28.07 -9.68 -1.53
N GLU A 314 -29.25 -9.03 -1.42
CA GLU A 314 -29.70 -8.46 -0.15
C GLU A 314 -29.89 -9.54 0.93
N ALA A 315 -30.43 -10.69 0.59
CA ALA A 315 -30.62 -11.80 1.52
C ALA A 315 -29.28 -12.27 2.12
N ILE A 316 -28.24 -12.38 1.28
CA ILE A 316 -26.90 -12.72 1.73
C ILE A 316 -26.39 -11.68 2.75
N MET A 317 -26.59 -10.38 2.48
CA MET A 317 -26.17 -9.30 3.39
C MET A 317 -26.91 -9.37 4.73
N TYR A 318 -28.21 -9.63 4.75
CA TYR A 318 -29.00 -9.78 5.98
C TYR A 318 -28.75 -11.11 6.72
N ALA A 319 -28.31 -12.15 6.02
CA ALA A 319 -28.05 -13.45 6.62
C ALA A 319 -26.79 -13.49 7.46
N ILE A 320 -25.81 -12.63 7.23
CA ILE A 320 -24.50 -12.65 7.88
C ILE A 320 -24.47 -11.64 9.02
N ASN A 321 -24.25 -12.11 10.26
CA ASN A 321 -24.00 -11.23 11.42
C ASN A 321 -22.58 -10.65 11.33
N ARG A 322 -22.39 -9.69 10.39
CA ARG A 322 -21.07 -9.11 10.11
C ARG A 322 -20.45 -8.49 11.35
N LYS A 323 -21.27 -7.78 12.17
CA LYS A 323 -20.75 -7.12 13.38
C LYS A 323 -20.18 -8.16 14.36
N GLU A 324 -20.93 -9.18 14.72
CA GLU A 324 -20.47 -10.22 15.64
C GLU A 324 -19.23 -10.95 15.10
N LEU A 325 -19.26 -11.27 13.80
CA LEU A 325 -18.19 -11.98 13.13
C LEU A 325 -16.89 -11.17 13.16
N ILE A 326 -16.96 -9.87 12.83
CA ILE A 326 -15.80 -8.99 12.78
C ILE A 326 -15.27 -8.66 14.18
N ASP A 327 -16.15 -8.42 15.15
CA ASP A 327 -15.76 -8.21 16.56
C ASP A 327 -15.00 -9.43 17.13
N LYS A 328 -15.37 -10.66 16.70
CA LYS A 328 -14.70 -11.89 17.15
C LYS A 328 -13.38 -12.16 16.44
N LEU A 329 -13.33 -11.97 15.11
CA LEU A 329 -12.16 -12.31 14.31
C LEU A 329 -11.10 -11.21 14.28
N TYR A 330 -11.52 -9.96 14.39
CA TYR A 330 -10.65 -8.78 14.28
C TYR A 330 -10.94 -7.78 15.42
N PRO A 331 -10.79 -8.18 16.69
CA PRO A 331 -11.08 -7.30 17.82
C PRO A 331 -10.24 -6.02 17.71
N ASP A 332 -10.88 -4.86 17.88
CA ASP A 332 -10.28 -3.52 17.77
C ASP A 332 -9.65 -3.16 16.41
N LEU A 333 -9.75 -4.05 15.41
CA LEU A 333 -9.18 -3.86 14.07
C LEU A 333 -10.24 -3.78 12.99
N GLY A 334 -11.29 -4.57 13.10
CA GLY A 334 -12.30 -4.67 12.06
C GLY A 334 -13.35 -3.57 12.19
N VAL A 335 -13.74 -2.99 11.05
CA VAL A 335 -14.85 -2.03 10.94
C VAL A 335 -15.80 -2.56 9.87
N VAL A 336 -17.06 -2.82 10.24
CA VAL A 336 -18.09 -3.27 9.28
C VAL A 336 -18.26 -2.22 8.19
N SER A 337 -18.28 -2.64 6.94
CA SER A 337 -18.49 -1.77 5.79
C SER A 337 -19.85 -2.04 5.15
N ASN A 338 -20.59 -0.97 4.81
CA ASN A 338 -21.89 -1.05 4.14
C ASN A 338 -21.84 -0.56 2.69
N ALA A 339 -20.75 0.11 2.34
CA ALA A 339 -20.40 0.58 0.99
C ALA A 339 -18.90 0.89 0.94
N GLY A 340 -18.44 1.44 -0.17
CA GLY A 340 -17.01 1.74 -0.39
C GLY A 340 -16.44 2.88 0.44
N VAL A 341 -17.24 3.65 1.17
CA VAL A 341 -16.75 4.67 2.11
C VAL A 341 -17.05 4.20 3.54
N PRO A 342 -16.04 3.86 4.36
CA PRO A 342 -16.25 3.44 5.73
C PRO A 342 -16.71 4.59 6.63
N GLU A 343 -17.36 4.24 7.75
CA GLU A 343 -17.69 5.20 8.80
C GLU A 343 -16.43 5.92 9.31
N GLY A 344 -16.56 7.24 9.57
CA GLY A 344 -15.45 8.08 10.01
C GLY A 344 -14.72 8.82 8.88
N TYR A 345 -14.95 8.44 7.61
CA TYR A 345 -14.37 9.15 6.47
C TYR A 345 -15.29 10.23 5.91
N ASN A 346 -14.69 11.29 5.34
CA ASN A 346 -15.42 12.32 4.63
C ASN A 346 -16.17 11.72 3.41
N GLY A 347 -17.46 12.02 3.31
CA GLY A 347 -18.31 11.44 2.28
C GLY A 347 -19.03 10.15 2.69
N TYR A 348 -18.84 9.64 3.93
CA TYR A 348 -19.67 8.56 4.45
C TYR A 348 -21.14 8.96 4.48
N ASP A 349 -22.00 8.10 3.97
CA ASP A 349 -23.45 8.31 4.00
C ASP A 349 -24.07 7.48 5.14
N LYS A 350 -24.46 8.18 6.21
CA LYS A 350 -25.07 7.56 7.40
C LYS A 350 -26.50 7.04 7.17
N ASP A 351 -27.15 7.49 6.10
CA ASP A 351 -28.54 7.16 5.79
C ASP A 351 -28.65 5.88 4.93
N LEU A 352 -27.53 5.25 4.61
CA LEU A 352 -27.48 3.96 3.92
C LEU A 352 -28.07 2.84 4.77
N ASN A 353 -28.60 1.83 4.07
CA ASN A 353 -29.02 0.58 4.70
C ASN A 353 -27.80 -0.11 5.36
N GLN A 354 -27.90 -0.35 6.66
CA GLN A 354 -26.81 -0.96 7.43
C GLN A 354 -26.78 -2.48 7.30
N TYR A 355 -27.76 -3.11 6.63
CA TYR A 355 -27.89 -4.56 6.53
C TYR A 355 -27.68 -5.27 7.86
N GLU A 356 -28.35 -4.78 8.91
CA GLU A 356 -28.32 -5.41 10.23
C GLU A 356 -28.74 -6.87 10.14
N TYR A 357 -28.11 -7.73 10.90
CA TYR A 357 -28.38 -9.17 10.91
C TYR A 357 -29.88 -9.47 11.12
N ASN A 358 -30.49 -10.08 10.12
CA ASN A 358 -31.91 -10.42 10.13
C ASN A 358 -32.17 -11.69 9.30
N PRO A 359 -31.95 -12.88 9.88
CA PRO A 359 -32.11 -14.15 9.17
C PRO A 359 -33.54 -14.40 8.68
N ASP A 360 -34.57 -13.88 9.38
CA ASP A 360 -35.95 -14.03 8.93
C ASP A 360 -36.23 -13.20 7.68
N LYS A 361 -35.70 -11.96 7.62
CA LYS A 361 -35.76 -11.15 6.41
C LYS A 361 -35.01 -11.81 5.26
N ALA A 362 -33.82 -12.39 5.52
CA ALA A 362 -33.05 -13.12 4.54
C ALA A 362 -33.84 -14.29 3.95
N LYS A 363 -34.43 -15.14 4.81
CA LYS A 363 -35.30 -16.26 4.38
C LYS A 363 -36.51 -15.80 3.56
N LYS A 364 -37.13 -14.69 3.93
CA LYS A 364 -38.24 -14.10 3.21
C LYS A 364 -37.82 -13.66 1.80
N LEU A 365 -36.73 -12.90 1.70
CA LEU A 365 -36.18 -12.42 0.42
C LEU A 365 -35.82 -13.59 -0.52
N LEU A 366 -35.14 -14.64 0.00
CA LEU A 366 -34.81 -15.83 -0.81
C LEU A 366 -36.06 -16.52 -1.37
N LYS A 367 -37.13 -16.69 -0.56
CA LYS A 367 -38.38 -17.26 -1.01
C LYS A 367 -39.07 -16.39 -2.09
N GLU A 368 -39.11 -15.08 -1.87
CA GLU A 368 -39.71 -14.12 -2.81
C GLU A 368 -38.94 -14.04 -4.13
N ALA A 369 -37.61 -14.25 -4.09
CA ALA A 369 -36.74 -14.32 -5.26
C ALA A 369 -36.84 -15.69 -5.99
N GLY A 370 -37.50 -16.69 -5.40
CA GLY A 370 -37.58 -18.04 -5.98
C GLY A 370 -36.26 -18.81 -5.91
N TRP A 371 -35.44 -18.58 -4.85
CA TRP A 371 -34.18 -19.28 -4.68
C TRP A 371 -34.39 -20.80 -4.64
N ASP A 372 -33.61 -21.54 -5.45
CA ASP A 372 -33.59 -22.99 -5.37
C ASP A 372 -32.69 -23.47 -4.24
N PHE A 373 -33.29 -23.86 -3.12
CA PHE A 373 -32.59 -24.37 -1.95
C PHE A 373 -31.86 -25.70 -2.17
N ASN A 374 -32.02 -26.35 -3.33
CA ASN A 374 -31.31 -27.57 -3.70
C ASN A 374 -29.99 -27.28 -4.40
N GLU A 375 -29.87 -26.14 -5.05
CA GLU A 375 -28.63 -25.71 -5.68
C GLU A 375 -27.68 -25.04 -4.68
N PRO A 376 -26.37 -25.36 -4.69
CA PRO A 376 -25.43 -24.68 -3.82
C PRO A 376 -25.07 -23.27 -4.32
N LEU A 377 -24.90 -22.33 -3.38
CA LEU A 377 -24.18 -21.10 -3.60
C LEU A 377 -22.69 -21.41 -3.62
N LYS A 378 -22.03 -21.15 -4.74
CA LYS A 378 -20.58 -21.38 -4.89
C LYS A 378 -19.80 -20.16 -4.41
N ILE A 379 -19.00 -20.34 -3.37
CA ILE A 379 -18.10 -19.33 -2.83
C ILE A 379 -16.67 -19.73 -3.15
N ILE A 380 -15.87 -18.84 -3.74
CA ILE A 380 -14.43 -19.06 -3.84
C ILE A 380 -13.64 -18.02 -3.05
N TYR A 381 -12.45 -18.40 -2.57
CA TYR A 381 -11.52 -17.53 -1.86
C TYR A 381 -10.09 -18.01 -2.03
N TYR A 382 -9.10 -17.11 -1.87
CA TYR A 382 -7.68 -17.43 -2.06
C TYR A 382 -6.81 -17.10 -0.85
N TYR A 383 -7.35 -16.45 0.16
CA TYR A 383 -6.63 -16.17 1.41
C TYR A 383 -6.38 -17.46 2.18
N GLY A 384 -5.15 -17.64 2.68
CA GLY A 384 -4.72 -18.87 3.32
C GLY A 384 -4.47 -18.77 4.80
N ASP A 385 -4.56 -17.56 5.35
CA ASP A 385 -4.45 -17.34 6.79
C ASP A 385 -5.67 -17.88 7.54
N GLN A 386 -5.46 -18.31 8.79
CA GLN A 386 -6.51 -18.97 9.57
C GLN A 386 -7.73 -18.07 9.77
N THR A 387 -7.52 -16.78 10.01
CA THR A 387 -8.62 -15.82 10.25
C THR A 387 -9.52 -15.68 9.02
N SER A 388 -8.94 -15.65 7.81
CA SER A 388 -9.72 -15.64 6.56
C SER A 388 -10.48 -16.95 6.33
N ILE A 389 -9.89 -18.09 6.70
CA ILE A 389 -10.56 -19.40 6.65
C ILE A 389 -11.74 -19.42 7.64
N ASP A 390 -11.54 -18.96 8.87
CA ASP A 390 -12.59 -18.90 9.89
C ASP A 390 -13.71 -17.95 9.49
N PHE A 391 -13.38 -16.83 8.82
CA PHE A 391 -14.36 -15.91 8.25
C PHE A 391 -15.27 -16.63 7.24
N ILE A 392 -14.70 -17.37 6.27
CA ILE A 392 -15.48 -18.12 5.27
C ILE A 392 -16.31 -19.23 5.91
N ASN A 393 -15.77 -19.94 6.90
CA ASN A 393 -16.51 -20.98 7.64
C ASN A 393 -17.73 -20.39 8.35
N ALA A 394 -17.59 -19.25 9.03
CA ALA A 394 -18.69 -18.57 9.71
C ALA A 394 -19.71 -18.03 8.70
N VAL A 395 -19.30 -17.43 7.59
CA VAL A 395 -20.21 -17.01 6.50
C VAL A 395 -21.00 -18.21 5.98
N THR A 396 -20.33 -19.34 5.75
CA THR A 396 -20.99 -20.59 5.32
C THR A 396 -22.05 -21.05 6.32
N GLN A 397 -21.74 -20.98 7.60
CA GLN A 397 -22.70 -21.32 8.67
C GLN A 397 -23.91 -20.39 8.64
N TYR A 398 -23.75 -19.07 8.64
CA TYR A 398 -24.85 -18.11 8.59
C TYR A 398 -25.76 -18.31 7.38
N LEU A 399 -25.19 -18.57 6.20
CA LEU A 399 -25.96 -18.83 4.98
C LEU A 399 -26.71 -20.16 5.07
N THR A 400 -26.13 -21.17 5.71
CA THR A 400 -26.79 -22.48 5.95
C THR A 400 -27.96 -22.35 6.92
N GLU A 401 -27.86 -21.49 7.94
CA GLU A 401 -28.95 -21.23 8.91
C GLU A 401 -30.20 -20.59 8.26
N VAL A 402 -30.03 -19.88 7.16
CA VAL A 402 -31.16 -19.37 6.35
C VAL A 402 -31.63 -20.35 5.27
N GLY A 403 -31.07 -21.56 5.23
CA GLY A 403 -31.46 -22.68 4.39
C GLY A 403 -30.69 -22.81 3.07
N MET A 404 -29.72 -21.95 2.79
CA MET A 404 -28.88 -22.06 1.59
C MET A 404 -27.92 -23.25 1.71
N LYS A 405 -27.76 -24.02 0.65
CA LYS A 405 -26.59 -24.89 0.51
C LYS A 405 -25.39 -24.04 0.07
N VAL A 406 -24.25 -24.28 0.65
CA VAL A 406 -23.03 -23.53 0.33
C VAL A 406 -21.91 -24.50 -0.06
N ASP A 407 -21.24 -24.20 -1.17
CA ASP A 407 -20.03 -24.87 -1.64
C ASP A 407 -18.88 -23.85 -1.62
N ALA A 408 -18.09 -23.86 -0.52
CA ALA A 408 -16.99 -22.92 -0.32
C ALA A 408 -15.66 -23.59 -0.65
N VAL A 409 -14.96 -23.08 -1.67
CA VAL A 409 -13.74 -23.66 -2.20
C VAL A 409 -12.57 -22.65 -2.12
N LYS A 410 -11.49 -23.07 -1.46
CA LYS A 410 -10.22 -22.34 -1.50
C LYS A 410 -9.50 -22.58 -2.81
N ILE A 411 -9.21 -21.49 -3.55
CA ILE A 411 -8.45 -21.55 -4.79
C ILE A 411 -6.98 -21.82 -4.48
N THR A 412 -6.36 -22.67 -5.29
CA THR A 412 -4.91 -22.88 -5.34
C THR A 412 -4.38 -22.38 -6.68
N GLY A 413 -3.24 -21.71 -6.70
CA GLY A 413 -2.63 -21.17 -7.91
C GLY A 413 -3.04 -19.72 -8.21
N ASP A 414 -3.13 -19.34 -9.49
CA ASP A 414 -3.39 -17.96 -9.91
C ASP A 414 -4.84 -17.54 -9.66
N SER A 415 -5.00 -16.69 -8.64
CA SER A 415 -6.30 -16.15 -8.26
C SER A 415 -6.89 -15.20 -9.33
N THR A 416 -6.06 -14.49 -10.07
CA THR A 416 -6.50 -13.58 -11.13
C THR A 416 -7.19 -14.35 -12.25
N THR A 417 -6.56 -15.41 -12.73
CA THR A 417 -7.18 -16.31 -13.72
C THR A 417 -8.47 -16.93 -13.20
N ALA A 418 -8.48 -17.42 -11.96
CA ALA A 418 -9.68 -18.04 -11.37
C ALA A 418 -10.85 -17.06 -11.26
N LEU A 419 -10.58 -15.81 -10.82
CA LEU A 419 -11.60 -14.78 -10.63
C LEU A 419 -12.13 -14.21 -11.95
N PHE A 420 -11.24 -13.88 -12.89
CA PHE A 420 -11.58 -13.03 -14.02
C PHE A 420 -11.67 -13.77 -15.37
N SER A 421 -11.11 -14.98 -15.46
CA SER A 421 -11.12 -15.77 -16.68
C SER A 421 -11.97 -17.05 -16.55
N VAL A 422 -11.71 -17.88 -15.53
CA VAL A 422 -12.45 -19.15 -15.31
C VAL A 422 -13.86 -18.89 -14.79
N LYS A 423 -14.04 -17.98 -13.86
CA LYS A 423 -15.32 -17.48 -13.31
C LYS A 423 -16.30 -18.58 -12.85
N ASN A 424 -15.80 -19.70 -12.30
CA ASN A 424 -16.66 -20.80 -11.82
C ASN A 424 -17.09 -20.60 -10.36
N TYR A 425 -17.82 -19.51 -10.10
CA TYR A 425 -18.35 -19.17 -8.77
C TYR A 425 -19.58 -18.27 -8.88
N ASP A 426 -20.34 -18.16 -7.80
CA ASP A 426 -21.43 -17.20 -7.64
C ASP A 426 -20.94 -15.92 -6.94
N ILE A 427 -20.18 -16.08 -5.85
CA ILE A 427 -19.50 -14.97 -5.17
C ILE A 427 -18.05 -15.36 -4.84
N ALA A 428 -17.16 -14.36 -4.76
CA ALA A 428 -15.75 -14.60 -4.42
C ALA A 428 -15.26 -13.59 -3.39
N LEU A 429 -14.61 -14.07 -2.32
CA LEU A 429 -13.98 -13.17 -1.33
C LEU A 429 -12.74 -12.52 -1.95
N LYS A 430 -12.76 -11.20 -2.03
CA LYS A 430 -11.68 -10.37 -2.52
C LYS A 430 -11.27 -9.34 -1.49
N GLY A 431 -10.01 -8.90 -1.56
CA GLY A 431 -9.51 -7.74 -0.84
C GLY A 431 -8.96 -6.69 -1.78
N LEU A 432 -8.94 -5.47 -1.28
CA LEU A 432 -8.34 -4.32 -1.93
C LEU A 432 -7.67 -3.46 -0.86
N SER A 433 -6.39 -3.11 -1.07
CA SER A 433 -5.75 -2.01 -0.36
C SER A 433 -5.86 -0.79 -1.25
N ALA A 434 -6.53 0.26 -0.80
CA ALA A 434 -6.79 1.45 -1.59
C ALA A 434 -6.06 2.67 -1.03
N PHE A 435 -5.57 3.51 -1.92
CA PHE A 435 -5.03 4.83 -1.63
C PHE A 435 -6.14 5.84 -1.35
N GLY A 436 -7.24 5.68 -2.05
CA GLY A 436 -8.45 6.48 -1.92
C GLY A 436 -9.68 5.69 -2.34
N PHE A 437 -10.81 6.38 -2.43
CA PHE A 437 -12.07 5.75 -2.84
C PHE A 437 -12.12 5.49 -4.35
N GLU A 438 -11.23 6.15 -5.10
CA GLU A 438 -11.11 6.00 -6.55
C GLU A 438 -10.76 4.57 -6.94
N GLU A 439 -9.86 3.90 -6.21
CA GLU A 439 -9.50 2.51 -6.51
C GLU A 439 -10.68 1.58 -6.25
N TYR A 440 -11.42 1.82 -5.18
CA TYR A 440 -12.59 1.00 -4.85
C TYR A 440 -13.71 1.17 -5.88
N TYR A 441 -14.08 2.43 -6.21
CA TYR A 441 -15.14 2.70 -7.19
C TYR A 441 -14.69 2.52 -8.63
N GLY A 442 -13.39 2.63 -8.92
CA GLY A 442 -12.81 2.30 -10.23
C GLY A 442 -13.08 0.86 -10.67
N GLU A 443 -13.22 -0.06 -9.71
CA GLU A 443 -13.60 -1.45 -10.01
C GLU A 443 -15.03 -1.60 -10.55
N TYR A 444 -15.91 -0.60 -10.39
CA TYR A 444 -17.29 -0.62 -10.92
C TYR A 444 -17.42 -0.04 -12.33
N THR A 445 -16.36 0.55 -12.87
CA THR A 445 -16.42 1.29 -14.13
C THR A 445 -16.30 0.39 -15.36
N SER A 446 -16.82 0.86 -16.49
CA SER A 446 -16.68 0.19 -17.78
C SER A 446 -15.24 0.17 -18.29
N GLN A 447 -14.37 0.99 -17.73
CA GLN A 447 -12.94 1.05 -18.06
C GLN A 447 -12.14 -0.09 -17.41
N ASN A 448 -12.65 -0.66 -16.32
CA ASN A 448 -12.02 -1.82 -15.67
C ASN A 448 -12.43 -3.12 -16.36
N ALA A 449 -11.61 -3.59 -17.30
CA ALA A 449 -11.91 -4.76 -18.12
C ALA A 449 -12.17 -6.04 -17.29
N ASN A 450 -11.46 -6.24 -16.18
CA ASN A 450 -11.61 -7.41 -15.32
C ASN A 450 -12.99 -7.43 -14.64
N PHE A 451 -13.38 -6.33 -14.03
CA PHE A 451 -14.67 -6.24 -13.32
C PHE A 451 -15.86 -6.13 -14.27
N LYS A 452 -15.71 -5.43 -15.39
CA LYS A 452 -16.72 -5.44 -16.46
C LYS A 452 -17.03 -6.85 -16.93
N ASN A 453 -16.03 -7.70 -17.04
CA ASN A 453 -16.18 -9.10 -17.44
C ASN A 453 -16.94 -9.95 -16.40
N ILE A 454 -16.94 -9.54 -15.12
CA ILE A 454 -17.70 -10.21 -14.04
C ILE A 454 -19.11 -9.64 -13.93
N PHE A 455 -19.22 -8.31 -13.89
CA PHE A 455 -20.48 -7.63 -13.62
C PHE A 455 -21.41 -7.58 -14.82
N GLY A 456 -20.88 -7.74 -16.03
CA GLY A 456 -21.64 -7.70 -17.29
C GLY A 456 -22.20 -6.32 -17.65
N LYS A 457 -22.53 -5.49 -16.64
CA LYS A 457 -23.05 -4.13 -16.78
C LYS A 457 -22.38 -3.19 -15.78
N THR A 458 -21.65 -2.19 -16.26
CA THR A 458 -20.85 -1.31 -15.42
C THR A 458 -21.06 0.20 -15.65
N GLY A 459 -21.67 0.60 -16.75
CA GLY A 459 -21.77 2.01 -17.17
C GLY A 459 -22.50 2.95 -16.21
N ASP A 460 -23.30 2.43 -15.27
CA ASP A 460 -24.07 3.24 -14.31
C ASP A 460 -23.17 3.98 -13.29
N PHE A 461 -21.89 3.57 -13.16
CA PHE A 461 -20.91 4.22 -12.28
C PHE A 461 -19.99 5.21 -13.00
N ASP A 462 -19.87 5.14 -14.32
CA ASP A 462 -18.87 5.88 -15.08
C ASP A 462 -18.96 7.39 -14.88
N ASP A 463 -20.16 7.96 -14.97
CA ASP A 463 -20.35 9.42 -14.82
C ASP A 463 -20.01 9.91 -13.42
N LEU A 464 -20.42 9.19 -12.37
CA LEU A 464 -20.12 9.56 -10.98
C LEU A 464 -18.63 9.36 -10.68
N TYR A 465 -18.05 8.29 -11.20
CA TYR A 465 -16.60 8.04 -11.06
C TYR A 465 -15.77 9.13 -11.76
N ASN A 466 -16.13 9.48 -13.00
CA ASN A 466 -15.44 10.55 -13.72
C ASN A 466 -15.57 11.92 -13.02
N GLN A 467 -16.73 12.20 -12.40
CA GLN A 467 -16.89 13.38 -11.54
C GLN A 467 -15.99 13.29 -10.30
N LEU A 468 -15.90 12.13 -9.64
CA LEU A 468 -15.07 11.94 -8.45
C LEU A 468 -13.60 12.20 -8.74
N VAL A 469 -13.05 11.60 -9.81
CA VAL A 469 -11.63 11.72 -10.16
C VAL A 469 -11.25 13.11 -10.68
N ALA A 470 -12.22 13.87 -11.18
CA ALA A 470 -12.01 15.22 -11.69
C ALA A 470 -12.25 16.33 -10.64
N GLU A 471 -12.90 16.03 -9.51
CA GLU A 471 -13.25 17.03 -8.51
C GLU A 471 -12.12 17.22 -7.50
N THR A 472 -11.74 18.46 -7.25
CA THR A 472 -10.71 18.85 -6.28
C THR A 472 -11.28 19.44 -4.97
N ASP A 473 -12.54 19.91 -4.99
CA ASP A 473 -13.21 20.41 -3.80
C ASP A 473 -13.69 19.27 -2.91
N GLN A 474 -13.21 19.23 -1.66
CA GLN A 474 -13.48 18.12 -0.74
C GLN A 474 -14.97 17.96 -0.36
N ALA A 475 -15.73 19.06 -0.29
CA ALA A 475 -17.15 19.02 0.02
C ALA A 475 -17.94 18.43 -1.16
N LYS A 476 -17.61 18.83 -2.38
CA LYS A 476 -18.23 18.27 -3.60
C LYS A 476 -17.86 16.80 -3.80
N ARG A 477 -16.60 16.44 -3.52
CA ARG A 477 -16.17 15.03 -3.53
C ARG A 477 -17.01 14.18 -2.58
N ALA A 478 -17.25 14.70 -1.36
CA ALA A 478 -18.09 14.01 -0.37
C ALA A 478 -19.52 13.76 -0.89
N GLU A 479 -20.12 14.71 -1.57
CA GLU A 479 -21.47 14.54 -2.16
C GLU A 479 -21.48 13.53 -3.33
N ILE A 480 -20.41 13.49 -4.12
CA ILE A 480 -20.27 12.47 -5.19
C ILE A 480 -20.12 11.07 -4.58
N LEU A 481 -19.30 10.95 -3.52
CA LEU A 481 -19.11 9.70 -2.80
C LEU A 481 -20.42 9.16 -2.21
N LYS A 482 -21.29 10.00 -1.66
CA LYS A 482 -22.61 9.59 -1.19
C LYS A 482 -23.47 9.02 -2.34
N LYS A 483 -23.49 9.67 -3.49
CA LYS A 483 -24.20 9.18 -4.66
C LYS A 483 -23.68 7.81 -5.14
N LEU A 484 -22.35 7.62 -5.14
CA LEU A 484 -21.73 6.34 -5.48
C LEU A 484 -22.15 5.24 -4.50
N GLN A 485 -22.19 5.51 -3.20
CA GLN A 485 -22.63 4.57 -2.18
C GLN A 485 -24.12 4.17 -2.36
N VAL A 486 -24.98 5.13 -2.67
CA VAL A 486 -26.40 4.85 -2.98
C VAL A 486 -26.51 3.94 -4.21
N GLN A 487 -25.74 4.21 -5.27
CA GLN A 487 -25.73 3.37 -6.48
C GLN A 487 -25.19 1.96 -6.17
N GLU A 488 -24.13 1.87 -5.35
CA GLU A 488 -23.55 0.60 -4.91
C GLU A 488 -24.57 -0.28 -4.18
N GLN A 489 -25.33 0.29 -3.24
CA GLN A 489 -26.38 -0.46 -2.52
C GLN A 489 -27.57 -0.85 -3.41
N LYS A 490 -27.88 -0.07 -4.42
CA LYS A 490 -28.92 -0.40 -5.40
C LYS A 490 -28.51 -1.62 -6.23
N ASP A 491 -27.26 -1.70 -6.65
CA ASP A 491 -26.79 -2.74 -7.56
C ASP A 491 -26.19 -3.95 -6.85
N LEU A 492 -25.55 -3.78 -5.68
CA LEU A 492 -24.88 -4.84 -4.92
C LEU A 492 -23.98 -5.74 -5.78
N PHE A 493 -23.19 -5.15 -6.68
CA PHE A 493 -22.19 -5.89 -7.47
C PHE A 493 -21.03 -6.39 -6.61
N LYS A 494 -20.77 -5.69 -5.53
CA LYS A 494 -19.97 -6.15 -4.40
C LYS A 494 -20.87 -6.24 -3.17
N LEU A 495 -20.56 -7.18 -2.29
CA LEU A 495 -21.17 -7.31 -0.97
C LEU A 495 -20.13 -6.85 0.04
N PRO A 496 -20.19 -5.60 0.52
CA PRO A 496 -19.21 -5.07 1.46
C PRO A 496 -19.26 -5.82 2.80
N MET A 497 -18.10 -6.26 3.29
CA MET A 497 -18.02 -6.98 4.55
C MET A 497 -17.38 -6.11 5.63
N TYR A 498 -16.11 -5.72 5.45
CA TYR A 498 -15.38 -4.95 6.45
C TYR A 498 -14.14 -4.27 5.86
N THR A 499 -13.65 -3.28 6.61
CA THR A 499 -12.29 -2.76 6.46
C THR A 499 -11.45 -3.14 7.68
N LEU A 500 -10.12 -3.18 7.54
CA LEU A 500 -9.20 -3.46 8.64
C LEU A 500 -8.35 -2.24 8.97
N LYS A 501 -8.22 -1.98 10.26
CA LYS A 501 -7.18 -1.10 10.81
C LYS A 501 -5.83 -1.81 10.82
N ASN A 502 -4.77 -1.04 10.99
CA ASN A 502 -3.44 -1.54 11.26
C ASN A 502 -2.99 -1.07 12.65
N LYS A 503 -2.05 -1.78 13.26
CA LYS A 503 -1.31 -1.33 14.44
C LYS A 503 0.14 -1.10 14.03
N ILE A 504 0.66 0.08 14.38
CA ILE A 504 2.08 0.39 14.28
C ILE A 504 2.67 0.23 15.68
N PHE A 505 3.73 -0.52 15.80
CA PHE A 505 4.45 -0.77 17.05
C PHE A 505 5.80 -0.10 17.02
N VAL A 506 6.13 0.60 18.11
CA VAL A 506 7.41 1.26 18.30
C VAL A 506 7.98 0.86 19.65
N ASN A 507 9.23 0.42 19.68
CA ASN A 507 9.97 0.13 20.91
C ASN A 507 10.38 1.43 21.60
N THR A 508 9.52 1.94 22.49
CA THR A 508 9.76 3.20 23.22
C THR A 508 10.78 3.08 24.36
N ASN A 509 11.25 1.87 24.68
CA ASN A 509 12.43 1.71 25.53
C ASN A 509 13.71 2.13 24.80
N HIS A 510 13.72 2.12 23.47
CA HIS A 510 14.86 2.49 22.64
C HIS A 510 14.60 3.77 21.83
N ILE A 511 13.48 3.89 21.13
CA ILE A 511 13.15 5.04 20.28
C ILE A 511 12.48 6.15 21.09
N VAL A 512 12.92 7.38 20.85
CA VAL A 512 12.26 8.62 21.28
C VAL A 512 11.54 9.23 20.08
N LEU A 513 10.21 9.22 20.13
CA LEU A 513 9.36 9.84 19.11
C LEU A 513 9.16 11.34 19.40
N PRO A 514 9.00 12.18 18.37
CA PRO A 514 8.63 13.57 18.56
C PRO A 514 7.23 13.70 19.18
N ASP A 515 7.03 14.78 19.95
CA ASP A 515 5.73 15.08 20.54
C ASP A 515 4.66 15.30 19.45
N GLY A 516 3.47 14.76 19.70
CA GLY A 516 2.33 14.92 18.79
C GLY A 516 2.42 14.15 17.48
N ILE A 517 3.38 13.21 17.35
CA ILE A 517 3.45 12.36 16.16
C ILE A 517 2.14 11.60 15.96
N THR A 518 1.67 11.56 14.73
CA THR A 518 0.54 10.73 14.29
C THR A 518 1.02 9.79 13.20
N PHE A 519 0.65 8.52 13.31
CA PHE A 519 0.86 7.54 12.26
C PHE A 519 -0.38 7.43 11.38
N GLY A 520 -0.18 7.18 10.09
CA GLY A 520 -1.21 6.96 9.09
C GLY A 520 -1.19 5.55 8.52
N ASN A 521 -1.88 5.38 7.41
CA ASN A 521 -1.93 4.11 6.70
C ASN A 521 -0.52 3.64 6.31
N PRO A 522 -0.04 2.49 6.82
CA PRO A 522 1.34 2.04 6.63
C PRO A 522 1.65 1.52 5.22
N TRP A 523 0.65 1.45 4.34
CA TRP A 523 0.83 1.07 2.94
C TRP A 523 1.28 2.23 2.05
N TYR A 524 1.23 3.46 2.60
CA TYR A 524 1.55 4.69 1.88
C TYR A 524 2.64 5.48 2.57
N SER A 525 3.37 6.25 1.77
CA SER A 525 4.37 7.20 2.24
C SER A 525 3.68 8.45 2.80
N TYR A 526 4.10 8.88 3.97
CA TYR A 526 3.69 10.14 4.58
C TYR A 526 4.80 10.64 5.51
N ASP A 527 4.73 11.92 5.88
CA ASP A 527 5.72 12.53 6.74
C ASP A 527 5.65 11.97 8.17
N LYS A 528 6.59 11.11 8.50
CA LYS A 528 6.79 10.53 9.84
C LYS A 528 7.72 11.38 10.71
N GLN A 529 8.18 12.53 10.22
CA GLN A 529 9.13 13.43 10.90
C GLN A 529 10.37 12.67 11.42
N PHE A 530 10.89 11.75 10.60
CA PHE A 530 11.97 10.84 11.03
C PHE A 530 13.25 11.57 11.44
N GLU A 531 13.52 12.74 10.87
CA GLU A 531 14.64 13.62 11.24
C GLU A 531 14.60 14.04 12.71
N LYS A 532 13.42 14.01 13.33
CA LYS A 532 13.20 14.34 14.75
C LYS A 532 13.29 13.14 15.69
N TRP A 533 13.25 11.93 15.14
CA TRP A 533 13.38 10.72 15.96
C TRP A 533 14.77 10.66 16.61
N ASP A 534 14.84 10.04 17.80
CA ASP A 534 16.08 9.87 18.54
C ASP A 534 16.11 8.50 19.21
N VAL A 535 17.25 8.13 19.80
CA VAL A 535 17.40 6.94 20.65
C VAL A 535 17.82 7.35 22.04
N LYS A 536 17.45 6.52 23.03
CA LYS A 536 17.80 6.71 24.45
C LYS A 536 19.26 6.34 24.70
#